data_c5f4b4523cb8f6c6584a6de333495d3c
#
_entry.id   c5f4b4523cb8f6c6584a6de333495d3c
#
_cell.length_a   1.000
_cell.length_b   1.000
_cell.length_c   1.000
_cell.angle_alpha   90.00
_cell.angle_beta   90.00
_cell.angle_gamma   90.00
#
_symmetry.space_group_name_H-M   'P 1'
#
loop_
_entity.id
_entity.type
_entity.pdbx_description
1 polymer ?
#
loop_
_entity_poly.entity_id
_entity_poly.type
_entity_poly.pdbx_seq_one_letter_code
_entity_poly.pdbx_strand_id
1 'polypeptide(L)'
;MTSATHADLILTNGRIYTVDTARPWAQAVAISGGRILAVGSTAEIEAYRTGETEVVDLGGRMAMPGFVDVHNHIMMGGQADLFETQLPAGASVDDICAHVRRQAEAAVPGQWIIANQWGADMITALNSEASLAKLDAASLGYPVLLRDETMHNRWVNSVALQMCGIANDQPDPPAGSFGRDPATGRLTGLLVESAAGIVERVAADHFTEAMGEAAIARAVEIVNSYGVTAFQDAASVLPIMKALTGLDNKGKLTAWAVTSLPLIEPSFMFGLSGDELLALRDEYRTRHVRPNFTKIFLDGVHPRGYRGETLVTYPDLVQHIDKSEKLGMGLKIHCTGDYAVTEMLDAVEAVRHFNGPAKVMHHIAHASYVRPQDVERFAKLSVVADLSPMMWYPTTFLEGHKEAMGDERATRFWPIADLHKSGALLAGGSDWPVIPVPDPWTGIEGMVTRQNPSGAFPGVALWPEQATDLATAIRIFTLNSAIAMGIGAETGSIEPGKSADIIVLDQQVFDVAPDRIADTKVLTTYFAGRAVYRR
;
A
#
# COMPACT_ATOMS: atom_id res chain seq x y z
N MET A 1 24.22 -2.32 -28.35
CA MET A 1 23.76 -0.94 -28.11
C MET A 1 24.98 -0.09 -27.96
N THR A 2 25.17 0.93 -28.82
CA THR A 2 26.25 1.93 -28.68
C THR A 2 25.98 2.65 -27.33
N SER A 3 26.97 2.67 -26.44
CA SER A 3 26.93 3.45 -25.21
C SER A 3 26.65 4.91 -25.58
N ALA A 4 25.57 5.49 -25.03
CA ALA A 4 25.30 6.92 -25.17
C ALA A 4 26.50 7.67 -24.59
N THR A 5 27.06 8.59 -25.36
CA THR A 5 28.23 9.39 -24.96
C THR A 5 27.82 10.77 -24.41
N HIS A 6 26.54 11.12 -24.52
CA HIS A 6 26.00 12.43 -24.17
C HIS A 6 24.72 12.31 -23.34
N ALA A 7 24.53 13.27 -22.46
CA ALA A 7 23.36 13.38 -21.63
C ALA A 7 22.25 14.22 -22.29
N ASP A 8 20.98 13.79 -22.13
CA ASP A 8 19.82 14.60 -22.47
C ASP A 8 19.49 15.57 -21.31
N LEU A 9 19.75 15.13 -20.08
CA LEU A 9 19.52 15.88 -18.84
C LEU A 9 20.69 15.70 -17.88
N ILE A 10 21.14 16.78 -17.26
CA ILE A 10 22.10 16.77 -16.16
C ILE A 10 21.45 17.45 -14.94
N LEU A 11 21.38 16.73 -13.83
CA LEU A 11 21.14 17.29 -12.51
C LEU A 11 22.49 17.59 -11.87
N THR A 12 22.76 18.84 -11.50
CA THR A 12 24.08 19.29 -11.02
C THR A 12 24.00 20.15 -9.76
N ASN A 13 25.14 20.38 -9.10
CA ASN A 13 25.23 21.21 -7.91
C ASN A 13 24.26 20.76 -6.81
N GLY A 14 24.13 19.44 -6.60
CA GLY A 14 23.29 18.84 -5.58
C GLY A 14 24.09 18.13 -4.50
N ARG A 15 23.39 17.75 -3.42
CA ARG A 15 23.84 16.75 -2.45
C ARG A 15 23.04 15.48 -2.69
N ILE A 16 23.60 14.59 -3.51
CA ILE A 16 22.85 13.43 -4.04
C ILE A 16 23.20 12.19 -3.24
N TYR A 17 22.22 11.67 -2.47
CA TYR A 17 22.31 10.40 -1.77
C TYR A 17 21.88 9.28 -2.72
N THR A 18 22.80 8.39 -3.09
CA THR A 18 22.57 7.44 -4.18
C THR A 18 21.93 6.12 -3.76
N VAL A 19 21.99 5.79 -2.47
CA VAL A 19 21.66 4.46 -1.93
C VAL A 19 22.58 3.34 -2.49
N ASP A 20 23.57 3.67 -3.26
CA ASP A 20 24.65 2.77 -3.67
C ASP A 20 25.78 2.79 -2.64
N THR A 21 26.10 1.61 -2.08
CA THR A 21 27.14 1.49 -1.05
C THR A 21 28.55 1.78 -1.58
N ALA A 22 28.77 1.61 -2.89
CA ALA A 22 30.05 1.90 -3.52
C ALA A 22 30.29 3.41 -3.70
N ARG A 23 29.22 4.19 -3.89
CA ARG A 23 29.27 5.65 -4.04
C ARG A 23 28.07 6.29 -3.35
N PRO A 24 28.02 6.34 -2.02
CA PRO A 24 26.82 6.77 -1.30
C PRO A 24 26.43 8.23 -1.55
N TRP A 25 27.38 9.08 -1.99
CA TRP A 25 27.14 10.50 -2.26
C TRP A 25 27.75 10.94 -3.59
N ALA A 26 27.03 11.83 -4.28
CA ALA A 26 27.46 12.48 -5.51
C ALA A 26 27.03 13.96 -5.53
N GLN A 27 27.49 14.72 -6.54
CA GLN A 27 27.12 16.12 -6.74
C GLN A 27 26.28 16.32 -8.01
N ALA A 28 26.38 15.37 -8.94
CA ALA A 28 25.68 15.45 -10.22
C ALA A 28 25.38 14.06 -10.80
N VAL A 29 24.37 14.01 -11.67
CA VAL A 29 23.94 12.83 -12.41
C VAL A 29 23.70 13.22 -13.87
N ALA A 30 24.30 12.47 -14.80
CA ALA A 30 24.00 12.54 -16.23
C ALA A 30 22.97 11.49 -16.60
N ILE A 31 21.96 11.88 -17.38
CA ILE A 31 20.82 11.04 -17.77
C ILE A 31 20.72 11.04 -19.29
N SER A 32 20.51 9.88 -19.89
CA SER A 32 20.25 9.73 -21.32
C SER A 32 19.23 8.65 -21.61
N GLY A 33 18.24 8.93 -22.45
CA GLY A 33 17.16 8.01 -22.79
C GLY A 33 16.36 7.52 -21.57
N GLY A 34 16.23 8.36 -20.54
CA GLY A 34 15.55 8.05 -19.30
C GLY A 34 16.33 7.16 -18.32
N ARG A 35 17.61 6.86 -18.64
CA ARG A 35 18.49 6.06 -17.79
C ARG A 35 19.67 6.89 -17.27
N ILE A 36 20.15 6.53 -16.10
CA ILE A 36 21.34 7.11 -15.50
C ILE A 36 22.54 6.69 -16.34
N LEU A 37 23.23 7.67 -16.91
CA LEU A 37 24.44 7.48 -17.74
C LEU A 37 25.70 7.48 -16.87
N ALA A 38 25.78 8.44 -15.95
CA ALA A 38 26.92 8.60 -15.05
C ALA A 38 26.49 9.30 -13.75
N VAL A 39 27.23 9.01 -12.67
CA VAL A 39 27.05 9.59 -11.33
C VAL A 39 28.41 10.03 -10.81
N GLY A 40 28.55 11.27 -10.34
CA GLY A 40 29.84 11.76 -9.88
C GLY A 40 29.84 13.17 -9.31
N SER A 41 31.03 13.79 -9.29
CA SER A 41 31.16 15.21 -9.01
C SER A 41 30.64 16.05 -10.20
N THR A 42 30.33 17.32 -9.94
CA THR A 42 29.91 18.25 -10.99
C THR A 42 30.94 18.28 -12.14
N ALA A 43 32.25 18.25 -11.84
CA ALA A 43 33.30 18.29 -12.83
C ALA A 43 33.37 17.02 -13.71
N GLU A 44 33.16 15.84 -13.11
CA GLU A 44 33.11 14.56 -13.86
C GLU A 44 31.91 14.51 -14.79
N ILE A 45 30.77 15.01 -14.38
CA ILE A 45 29.51 14.95 -15.13
C ILE A 45 29.46 15.98 -16.25
N GLU A 46 30.17 17.10 -16.15
CA GLU A 46 30.24 18.09 -17.22
C GLU A 46 30.77 17.50 -18.53
N ALA A 47 31.57 16.44 -18.48
CA ALA A 47 32.08 15.74 -19.68
C ALA A 47 30.98 15.12 -20.57
N TYR A 48 29.78 14.91 -20.05
CA TYR A 48 28.63 14.36 -20.78
C TYR A 48 27.71 15.42 -21.37
N ARG A 49 28.01 16.72 -21.12
CA ARG A 49 27.22 17.85 -21.57
C ARG A 49 27.47 18.17 -23.04
N THR A 50 26.40 18.52 -23.74
CA THR A 50 26.41 19.09 -25.10
C THR A 50 25.60 20.38 -25.13
N GLY A 51 25.54 21.02 -26.29
CA GLY A 51 24.69 22.21 -26.48
C GLY A 51 23.18 21.94 -26.39
N GLU A 52 22.77 20.67 -26.53
CA GLU A 52 21.36 20.24 -26.45
C GLU A 52 20.97 19.66 -25.07
N THR A 53 21.94 19.48 -24.18
CA THR A 53 21.70 18.92 -22.83
C THR A 53 20.94 19.92 -21.97
N GLU A 54 19.79 19.51 -21.43
CA GLU A 54 19.11 20.25 -20.37
C GLU A 54 19.95 20.16 -19.09
N VAL A 55 20.23 21.29 -18.46
CA VAL A 55 20.99 21.35 -17.20
C VAL A 55 20.11 21.94 -16.11
N VAL A 56 19.86 21.16 -15.06
CA VAL A 56 19.10 21.59 -13.88
C VAL A 56 20.06 21.77 -12.72
N ASP A 57 20.23 23.01 -12.27
CA ASP A 57 20.98 23.34 -11.06
C ASP A 57 20.12 23.07 -9.82
N LEU A 58 20.54 22.13 -8.99
CA LEU A 58 19.84 21.78 -7.75
C LEU A 58 20.06 22.80 -6.64
N GLY A 59 21.00 23.76 -6.82
CA GLY A 59 21.24 24.83 -5.84
C GLY A 59 21.63 24.32 -4.45
N GLY A 60 22.41 23.25 -4.38
CA GLY A 60 22.80 22.59 -3.13
C GLY A 60 21.71 21.72 -2.49
N ARG A 61 20.53 21.56 -3.10
CA ARG A 61 19.45 20.73 -2.56
C ARG A 61 19.82 19.25 -2.54
N MET A 62 19.17 18.53 -1.62
CA MET A 62 19.29 17.09 -1.57
C MET A 62 18.47 16.44 -2.70
N ALA A 63 19.07 15.42 -3.33
CA ALA A 63 18.34 14.49 -4.20
C ALA A 63 18.65 13.06 -3.79
N MET A 64 17.73 12.15 -4.09
CA MET A 64 17.87 10.73 -3.79
C MET A 64 17.02 9.90 -4.76
N PRO A 65 17.12 8.54 -4.75
CA PRO A 65 16.22 7.71 -5.54
C PRO A 65 14.76 7.99 -5.16
N GLY A 66 13.86 7.86 -6.14
CA GLY A 66 12.43 7.84 -5.87
C GLY A 66 12.06 6.73 -4.90
N PHE A 67 11.05 6.96 -4.10
CA PHE A 67 10.53 5.96 -3.18
C PHE A 67 9.87 4.80 -3.92
N VAL A 68 9.89 3.65 -3.26
CA VAL A 68 9.29 2.40 -3.72
C VAL A 68 8.33 1.92 -2.64
N ASP A 69 7.05 1.92 -2.94
CA ASP A 69 5.97 1.47 -2.05
C ASP A 69 5.65 0.01 -2.34
N VAL A 70 6.08 -0.89 -1.45
CA VAL A 70 5.93 -2.33 -1.69
C VAL A 70 4.50 -2.84 -1.50
N HIS A 71 3.58 -2.04 -0.95
CA HIS A 71 2.23 -2.46 -0.64
C HIS A 71 1.25 -1.30 -0.65
N ASN A 72 0.38 -1.25 -1.66
CA ASN A 72 -0.76 -0.34 -1.68
C ASN A 72 -1.93 -0.95 -2.47
N HIS A 73 -3.06 -0.27 -2.46
CA HIS A 73 -4.25 -0.56 -3.25
C HIS A 73 -4.54 0.61 -4.18
N ILE A 74 -3.72 0.74 -5.22
CA ILE A 74 -3.58 1.96 -6.04
C ILE A 74 -4.92 2.45 -6.63
N MET A 75 -5.75 1.55 -7.17
CA MET A 75 -7.04 1.91 -7.74
C MET A 75 -8.00 2.44 -6.68
N MET A 76 -8.05 1.80 -5.49
CA MET A 76 -8.90 2.24 -4.39
C MET A 76 -8.55 3.65 -3.91
N GLY A 77 -7.25 3.95 -3.83
CA GLY A 77 -6.79 5.28 -3.45
C GLY A 77 -7.22 6.38 -4.42
N GLY A 78 -7.06 6.15 -5.72
CA GLY A 78 -7.52 7.09 -6.74
C GLY A 78 -9.04 7.17 -6.86
N GLN A 79 -9.73 6.06 -6.64
CA GLN A 79 -11.18 6.01 -6.58
C GLN A 79 -11.71 6.84 -5.41
N ALA A 80 -11.09 6.69 -4.24
CA ALA A 80 -11.44 7.47 -3.05
C ALA A 80 -11.27 8.99 -3.27
N ASP A 81 -10.20 9.40 -3.96
CA ASP A 81 -9.94 10.82 -4.25
C ASP A 81 -10.90 11.42 -5.29
N LEU A 82 -11.24 10.66 -6.36
CA LEU A 82 -12.03 11.18 -7.47
C LEU A 82 -13.54 11.03 -7.30
N PHE A 83 -13.99 9.94 -6.68
CA PHE A 83 -15.40 9.53 -6.75
C PHE A 83 -16.06 9.32 -5.39
N GLU A 84 -15.29 9.39 -4.31
CA GLU A 84 -15.78 9.19 -2.96
C GLU A 84 -15.49 10.42 -2.10
N THR A 85 -16.10 10.46 -0.93
CA THR A 85 -15.87 11.57 0.00
C THR A 85 -15.34 11.06 1.34
N GLN A 86 -14.69 11.95 2.08
CA GLN A 86 -14.21 11.64 3.43
C GLN A 86 -15.19 12.19 4.45
N LEU A 87 -15.53 11.36 5.42
CA LEU A 87 -16.33 11.82 6.56
C LEU A 87 -15.43 12.61 7.53
N PRO A 88 -15.97 13.61 8.22
CA PRO A 88 -15.21 14.33 9.24
C PRO A 88 -14.77 13.39 10.37
N ALA A 89 -13.55 13.52 10.83
CA ALA A 89 -13.06 12.77 11.98
C ALA A 89 -13.95 13.03 13.22
N GLY A 90 -14.36 11.96 13.91
CA GLY A 90 -15.25 12.05 15.08
C GLY A 90 -16.69 12.49 14.76
N ALA A 91 -17.13 12.32 13.48
CA ALA A 91 -18.48 12.66 13.04
C ALA A 91 -19.54 11.87 13.82
N SER A 92 -20.57 12.55 14.31
CA SER A 92 -21.78 11.92 14.85
C SER A 92 -22.66 11.34 13.74
N VAL A 93 -23.68 10.56 14.09
CA VAL A 93 -24.70 10.08 13.13
C VAL A 93 -25.33 11.25 12.35
N ASP A 94 -25.62 12.35 13.04
CA ASP A 94 -26.23 13.54 12.41
C ASP A 94 -25.26 14.25 11.47
N ASP A 95 -23.96 14.31 11.80
CA ASP A 95 -22.93 14.88 10.91
C ASP A 95 -22.75 14.03 9.65
N ILE A 96 -22.75 12.68 9.81
CA ILE A 96 -22.72 11.74 8.67
C ILE A 96 -23.93 11.95 7.77
N CYS A 97 -25.13 11.99 8.36
CA CYS A 97 -26.39 12.22 7.60
C CYS A 97 -26.38 13.58 6.90
N ALA A 98 -25.89 14.63 7.55
CA ALA A 98 -25.74 15.96 6.93
C ALA A 98 -24.73 15.93 5.76
N HIS A 99 -23.65 15.15 5.88
CA HIS A 99 -22.70 14.94 4.80
C HIS A 99 -23.35 14.23 3.61
N VAL A 100 -24.03 13.09 3.87
CA VAL A 100 -24.75 12.33 2.84
C VAL A 100 -25.78 13.20 2.13
N ARG A 101 -26.50 14.05 2.87
CA ARG A 101 -27.49 14.97 2.29
C ARG A 101 -26.87 15.92 1.29
N ARG A 102 -25.74 16.54 1.61
CA ARG A 102 -25.03 17.43 0.68
C ARG A 102 -24.59 16.71 -0.59
N GLN A 103 -24.09 15.46 -0.45
CA GLN A 103 -23.71 14.64 -1.62
C GLN A 103 -24.94 14.27 -2.46
N ALA A 104 -26.05 13.91 -1.83
CA ALA A 104 -27.30 13.56 -2.51
C ALA A 104 -27.89 14.73 -3.31
N GLU A 105 -27.77 15.95 -2.81
CA GLU A 105 -28.21 17.18 -3.49
C GLU A 105 -27.39 17.49 -4.75
N ALA A 106 -26.15 17.03 -4.82
CA ALA A 106 -25.24 17.19 -5.96
C ALA A 106 -25.20 15.97 -6.89
N ALA A 107 -25.79 14.84 -6.48
CA ALA A 107 -25.69 13.57 -7.20
C ALA A 107 -26.51 13.55 -8.49
N VAL A 108 -26.03 12.77 -9.46
CA VAL A 108 -26.75 12.52 -10.72
C VAL A 108 -27.52 11.20 -10.65
N PRO A 109 -28.61 11.04 -11.44
CA PRO A 109 -29.38 9.79 -11.43
C PRO A 109 -28.54 8.54 -11.63
N GLY A 110 -28.73 7.54 -10.77
CA GLY A 110 -28.00 6.26 -10.80
C GLY A 110 -26.66 6.27 -10.06
N GLN A 111 -26.22 7.39 -9.52
CA GLN A 111 -24.98 7.48 -8.76
C GLN A 111 -25.15 6.87 -7.36
N TRP A 112 -24.10 6.18 -6.89
CA TRP A 112 -23.93 5.82 -5.49
C TRP A 112 -23.32 6.98 -4.72
N ILE A 113 -23.76 7.18 -3.49
CA ILE A 113 -23.11 8.08 -2.54
C ILE A 113 -22.17 7.21 -1.69
N ILE A 114 -20.87 7.39 -1.91
CA ILE A 114 -19.84 6.63 -1.21
C ILE A 114 -19.00 7.57 -0.36
N ALA A 115 -18.84 7.24 0.93
CA ALA A 115 -17.97 7.99 1.83
C ALA A 115 -17.20 7.05 2.75
N ASN A 116 -16.01 7.51 3.18
CA ASN A 116 -15.06 6.71 3.91
C ASN A 116 -14.81 7.25 5.31
N GLN A 117 -14.37 6.35 6.20
CA GLN A 117 -13.77 6.63 7.50
C GLN A 117 -14.73 7.15 8.58
N TRP A 118 -15.90 6.47 8.74
CA TRP A 118 -16.61 6.62 10.01
C TRP A 118 -15.87 5.83 11.11
N GLY A 119 -15.87 6.35 12.34
CA GLY A 119 -15.13 5.78 13.46
C GLY A 119 -15.67 4.42 13.92
N ALA A 120 -14.79 3.46 14.16
CA ALA A 120 -15.18 2.10 14.61
C ALA A 120 -15.96 2.09 15.94
N ASP A 121 -15.81 3.12 16.78
CA ASP A 121 -16.57 3.35 18.00
C ASP A 121 -18.07 3.61 17.77
N MET A 122 -18.45 3.96 16.53
CA MET A 122 -19.84 4.25 16.17
C MET A 122 -20.71 3.03 15.91
N ILE A 123 -20.17 1.82 15.85
CA ILE A 123 -20.93 0.59 15.53
C ILE A 123 -22.23 0.50 16.34
N THR A 124 -22.19 0.77 17.65
CA THR A 124 -23.38 0.73 18.52
C THR A 124 -24.40 1.81 18.15
N ALA A 125 -23.96 3.03 17.85
CA ALA A 125 -24.84 4.14 17.49
C ALA A 125 -25.49 3.94 16.11
N LEU A 126 -24.77 3.34 15.17
CA LEU A 126 -25.26 3.03 13.82
C LEU A 126 -26.21 1.81 13.83
N ASN A 127 -26.08 0.91 14.80
CA ASN A 127 -26.87 -0.32 14.87
C ASN A 127 -28.28 -0.09 15.45
N SER A 128 -29.03 0.84 14.86
CA SER A 128 -30.42 1.13 15.23
C SER A 128 -31.29 1.50 14.03
N GLU A 129 -32.59 1.15 14.06
CA GLU A 129 -33.57 1.58 13.05
C GLU A 129 -33.67 3.12 12.96
N ALA A 130 -33.52 3.81 14.08
CA ALA A 130 -33.58 5.26 14.13
C ALA A 130 -32.43 5.89 13.32
N SER A 131 -31.21 5.35 13.40
CA SER A 131 -30.07 5.80 12.61
C SER A 131 -30.25 5.48 11.13
N LEU A 132 -30.76 4.29 10.78
CA LEU A 132 -31.08 3.93 9.39
C LEU A 132 -32.11 4.89 8.80
N ALA A 133 -33.19 5.21 9.52
CA ALA A 133 -34.22 6.14 9.07
C ALA A 133 -33.66 7.55 8.81
N LYS A 134 -32.69 8.02 9.61
CA LYS A 134 -32.00 9.29 9.36
C LYS A 134 -31.18 9.23 8.08
N LEU A 135 -30.46 8.12 7.84
CA LEU A 135 -29.66 7.92 6.62
C LEU A 135 -30.56 7.87 5.37
N ASP A 136 -31.71 7.15 5.46
CA ASP A 136 -32.68 7.09 4.38
C ASP A 136 -33.22 8.49 4.02
N ALA A 137 -33.58 9.28 5.03
CA ALA A 137 -34.05 10.65 4.81
C ALA A 137 -32.97 11.56 4.21
N ALA A 138 -31.70 11.36 4.58
CA ALA A 138 -30.59 12.14 4.07
C ALA A 138 -30.24 11.79 2.61
N SER A 139 -30.40 10.52 2.22
CA SER A 139 -29.97 10.00 0.92
C SER A 139 -30.78 10.48 -0.28
N LEU A 140 -31.95 11.08 -0.08
CA LEU A 140 -32.88 11.49 -1.17
C LEU A 140 -33.24 10.36 -2.15
N GLY A 141 -33.14 9.10 -1.71
CA GLY A 141 -33.42 7.91 -2.53
C GLY A 141 -32.23 7.41 -3.35
N TYR A 142 -31.05 7.99 -3.20
CA TYR A 142 -29.83 7.44 -3.76
C TYR A 142 -29.30 6.28 -2.89
N PRO A 143 -28.67 5.25 -3.49
CA PRO A 143 -28.00 4.22 -2.71
C PRO A 143 -26.77 4.80 -2.01
N VAL A 144 -26.60 4.44 -0.73
CA VAL A 144 -25.52 4.94 0.13
C VAL A 144 -24.66 3.79 0.62
N LEU A 145 -23.34 3.94 0.53
CA LEU A 145 -22.33 3.03 1.05
C LEU A 145 -21.29 3.83 1.83
N LEU A 146 -21.23 3.61 3.13
CA LEU A 146 -20.28 4.29 4.02
C LEU A 146 -19.34 3.25 4.64
N ARG A 147 -18.03 3.44 4.44
CA ARG A 147 -16.98 2.55 4.95
C ARG A 147 -16.43 3.06 6.27
N ASP A 148 -16.15 2.14 7.19
CA ASP A 148 -15.47 2.47 8.44
C ASP A 148 -13.97 2.74 8.23
N GLU A 149 -13.31 3.24 9.25
CA GLU A 149 -11.86 3.53 9.23
C GLU A 149 -11.00 2.27 9.08
N THR A 150 -11.54 1.08 9.43
CA THR A 150 -10.84 -0.20 9.30
C THR A 150 -11.03 -0.84 7.92
N MET A 151 -11.94 -0.33 7.11
CA MET A 151 -12.36 -0.88 5.82
C MET A 151 -12.99 -2.28 5.89
N HIS A 152 -13.42 -2.73 7.09
CA HIS A 152 -14.05 -4.03 7.31
C HIS A 152 -15.57 -3.98 7.39
N ASN A 153 -16.13 -2.83 7.80
CA ASN A 153 -17.56 -2.67 8.01
C ASN A 153 -18.16 -1.63 7.06
N ARG A 154 -19.45 -1.77 6.79
CA ARG A 154 -20.22 -0.84 5.96
C ARG A 154 -21.48 -0.43 6.68
N TRP A 155 -21.85 0.83 6.54
CA TRP A 155 -23.18 1.29 6.88
C TRP A 155 -23.88 1.78 5.62
N VAL A 156 -25.02 1.16 5.32
CA VAL A 156 -25.77 1.39 4.07
C VAL A 156 -27.21 1.76 4.36
N ASN A 157 -27.85 2.44 3.41
CA ASN A 157 -29.26 2.80 3.53
C ASN A 157 -30.20 1.69 3.02
N SER A 158 -31.52 1.87 3.21
CA SER A 158 -32.53 0.89 2.78
C SER A 158 -32.54 0.67 1.26
N VAL A 159 -32.20 1.69 0.45
CA VAL A 159 -32.08 1.54 -0.99
C VAL A 159 -30.95 0.59 -1.36
N ALA A 160 -29.79 0.74 -0.74
CA ALA A 160 -28.67 -0.15 -0.96
C ALA A 160 -28.96 -1.58 -0.49
N LEU A 161 -29.60 -1.77 0.69
CA LEU A 161 -30.04 -3.10 1.14
C LEU A 161 -30.97 -3.76 0.13
N GLN A 162 -31.93 -3.02 -0.43
CA GLN A 162 -32.84 -3.52 -1.45
C GLN A 162 -32.11 -3.91 -2.74
N MET A 163 -31.18 -3.08 -3.22
CA MET A 163 -30.37 -3.38 -4.41
C MET A 163 -29.51 -4.64 -4.23
N CYS A 164 -29.06 -4.90 -2.99
CA CYS A 164 -28.28 -6.09 -2.63
C CYS A 164 -29.17 -7.33 -2.36
N GLY A 165 -30.48 -7.20 -2.40
CA GLY A 165 -31.42 -8.29 -2.08
C GLY A 165 -31.37 -8.74 -0.60
N ILE A 166 -30.90 -7.86 0.31
CA ILE A 166 -30.78 -8.18 1.73
C ILE A 166 -32.12 -7.94 2.43
N ALA A 167 -32.72 -9.01 2.93
CA ALA A 167 -34.03 -8.98 3.62
C ALA A 167 -33.89 -9.18 5.14
N ASN A 168 -34.91 -8.76 5.89
CA ASN A 168 -34.89 -8.84 7.36
C ASN A 168 -34.73 -10.28 7.92
N ASP A 169 -35.24 -11.27 7.22
CA ASP A 169 -35.20 -12.69 7.59
C ASP A 169 -34.01 -13.45 7.04
N GLN A 170 -33.13 -12.76 6.30
CA GLN A 170 -31.96 -13.38 5.73
C GLN A 170 -30.95 -13.76 6.84
N PRO A 171 -30.42 -15.01 6.83
CA PRO A 171 -29.37 -15.41 7.78
C PRO A 171 -28.06 -14.69 7.51
N ASP A 172 -27.26 -14.52 8.56
CA ASP A 172 -25.93 -13.95 8.43
C ASP A 172 -25.04 -14.80 7.51
N PRO A 173 -24.21 -14.16 6.68
CA PRO A 173 -23.25 -14.88 5.84
C PRO A 173 -22.14 -15.49 6.70
N PRO A 174 -21.45 -16.54 6.19
CA PRO A 174 -20.28 -17.08 6.87
C PRO A 174 -19.25 -16.00 7.16
N ALA A 175 -18.74 -15.95 8.37
CA ALA A 175 -17.72 -14.99 8.82
C ALA A 175 -18.12 -13.51 8.72
N GLY A 176 -19.42 -13.19 8.74
CA GLY A 176 -19.94 -11.82 8.79
C GLY A 176 -21.31 -11.75 9.43
N SER A 177 -21.86 -10.54 9.58
CA SER A 177 -23.21 -10.38 10.14
C SER A 177 -23.91 -9.15 9.57
N PHE A 178 -25.25 -9.23 9.57
CA PHE A 178 -26.13 -8.09 9.31
C PHE A 178 -26.51 -7.44 10.65
N GLY A 179 -26.23 -6.15 10.80
CA GLY A 179 -26.65 -5.38 11.96
C GLY A 179 -28.17 -5.38 12.12
N ARG A 180 -28.63 -5.69 13.32
CA ARG A 180 -30.04 -5.71 13.68
C ARG A 180 -30.28 -4.88 14.92
N ASP A 181 -31.34 -4.09 14.90
CA ASP A 181 -31.76 -3.33 16.08
C ASP A 181 -32.08 -4.27 17.23
N PRO A 182 -31.44 -4.12 18.40
CA PRO A 182 -31.65 -5.04 19.54
C PRO A 182 -33.08 -5.09 20.06
N ALA A 183 -33.87 -4.05 19.85
CA ALA A 183 -35.25 -3.98 20.33
C ALA A 183 -36.26 -4.60 19.36
N THR A 184 -36.01 -4.50 18.05
CA THR A 184 -37.01 -4.89 17.02
C THR A 184 -36.55 -6.09 16.18
N GLY A 185 -35.24 -6.40 16.16
CA GLY A 185 -34.66 -7.43 15.32
C GLY A 185 -34.56 -7.05 13.82
N ARG A 186 -34.90 -5.81 13.46
CA ARG A 186 -34.88 -5.35 12.07
C ARG A 186 -33.49 -4.87 11.65
N LEU A 187 -33.23 -4.95 10.36
CA LEU A 187 -31.96 -4.49 9.77
C LEU A 187 -31.73 -3.00 10.04
N THR A 188 -30.48 -2.66 10.31
CA THR A 188 -30.02 -1.29 10.60
C THR A 188 -29.13 -0.71 9.50
N GLY A 189 -28.88 -1.49 8.45
CA GLY A 189 -27.93 -1.13 7.39
C GLY A 189 -26.47 -1.35 7.74
N LEU A 190 -26.14 -1.77 8.97
CA LEU A 190 -24.77 -2.13 9.33
C LEU A 190 -24.46 -3.52 8.77
N LEU A 191 -23.33 -3.62 8.04
CA LEU A 191 -22.81 -4.84 7.43
C LEU A 191 -21.40 -5.06 7.96
N VAL A 192 -21.17 -6.21 8.59
CA VAL A 192 -19.91 -6.51 9.28
C VAL A 192 -19.17 -7.61 8.53
N GLU A 193 -17.85 -7.42 8.33
CA GLU A 193 -16.93 -8.38 7.71
C GLU A 193 -17.44 -8.89 6.35
N SER A 194 -17.64 -10.19 6.14
CA SER A 194 -18.04 -10.75 4.84
C SER A 194 -19.40 -10.22 4.32
N ALA A 195 -20.27 -9.74 5.22
CA ALA A 195 -21.52 -9.08 4.82
C ALA A 195 -21.25 -7.77 4.05
N ALA A 196 -20.17 -7.05 4.37
CA ALA A 196 -19.75 -5.85 3.67
C ALA A 196 -19.42 -6.10 2.19
N GLY A 197 -18.87 -7.26 1.86
CA GLY A 197 -18.56 -7.66 0.49
C GLY A 197 -19.80 -7.73 -0.44
N ILE A 198 -20.98 -7.96 0.12
CA ILE A 198 -22.23 -8.06 -0.68
C ILE A 198 -22.55 -6.71 -1.32
N VAL A 199 -22.49 -5.63 -0.56
CA VAL A 199 -22.80 -4.29 -1.09
C VAL A 199 -21.68 -3.76 -1.97
N GLU A 200 -20.44 -4.04 -1.64
CA GLU A 200 -19.29 -3.63 -2.47
C GLU A 200 -19.36 -4.26 -3.87
N ARG A 201 -19.78 -5.52 -3.98
CA ARG A 201 -19.97 -6.19 -5.27
C ARG A 201 -21.04 -5.49 -6.12
N VAL A 202 -22.17 -5.13 -5.52
CA VAL A 202 -23.26 -4.43 -6.23
C VAL A 202 -22.84 -3.00 -6.60
N ALA A 203 -22.12 -2.31 -5.71
CA ALA A 203 -21.60 -0.98 -6.01
C ALA A 203 -20.52 -1.01 -7.11
N ALA A 204 -19.71 -2.06 -7.18
CA ALA A 204 -18.66 -2.24 -8.20
C ALA A 204 -19.23 -2.30 -9.63
N ASP A 205 -20.46 -2.77 -9.83
CA ASP A 205 -21.10 -2.80 -11.14
C ASP A 205 -21.30 -1.39 -11.76
N HIS A 206 -21.26 -0.34 -10.95
CA HIS A 206 -21.31 1.05 -11.40
C HIS A 206 -19.93 1.62 -11.76
N PHE A 207 -18.85 0.91 -11.45
CA PHE A 207 -17.50 1.39 -11.66
C PHE A 207 -16.99 0.96 -13.05
N THR A 208 -17.02 1.88 -14.00
CA THR A 208 -16.66 1.61 -15.39
C THR A 208 -15.14 1.48 -15.60
N GLU A 209 -14.72 0.85 -16.71
CA GLU A 209 -13.28 0.78 -17.08
C GLU A 209 -12.65 2.18 -17.21
N ALA A 210 -13.40 3.16 -17.73
CA ALA A 210 -12.92 4.55 -17.83
C ALA A 210 -12.70 5.20 -16.46
N MET A 211 -13.58 4.92 -15.49
CA MET A 211 -13.39 5.37 -14.10
C MET A 211 -12.16 4.69 -13.46
N GLY A 212 -11.94 3.40 -13.73
CA GLY A 212 -10.76 2.68 -13.27
C GLY A 212 -9.45 3.25 -13.83
N GLU A 213 -9.41 3.57 -15.12
CA GLU A 213 -8.25 4.22 -15.72
C GLU A 213 -8.01 5.62 -15.11
N ALA A 214 -9.07 6.41 -14.94
CA ALA A 214 -8.98 7.72 -14.31
C ALA A 214 -8.52 7.63 -12.84
N ALA A 215 -9.05 6.68 -12.08
CA ALA A 215 -8.64 6.43 -10.68
C ALA A 215 -7.14 6.10 -10.58
N ILE A 216 -6.63 5.19 -11.40
CA ILE A 216 -5.20 4.84 -11.38
C ILE A 216 -4.35 6.02 -11.85
N ALA A 217 -4.75 6.75 -12.89
CA ALA A 217 -4.03 7.93 -13.33
C ALA A 217 -3.89 8.96 -12.20
N ARG A 218 -5.00 9.24 -11.51
CA ARG A 218 -5.03 10.14 -10.37
C ARG A 218 -4.19 9.63 -9.19
N ALA A 219 -4.28 8.35 -8.89
CA ALA A 219 -3.48 7.74 -7.83
C ALA A 219 -1.98 7.87 -8.10
N VAL A 220 -1.55 7.65 -9.35
CA VAL A 220 -0.15 7.81 -9.74
C VAL A 220 0.31 9.26 -9.59
N GLU A 221 -0.52 10.25 -9.92
CA GLU A 221 -0.23 11.68 -9.65
C GLU A 221 -0.03 11.92 -8.14
N ILE A 222 -0.93 11.36 -7.30
CA ILE A 222 -0.83 11.48 -5.84
C ILE A 222 0.47 10.89 -5.34
N VAL A 223 0.77 9.63 -5.66
CA VAL A 223 1.99 8.97 -5.15
C VAL A 223 3.26 9.64 -5.70
N ASN A 224 3.25 10.13 -6.96
CA ASN A 224 4.37 10.91 -7.49
C ASN A 224 4.58 12.22 -6.70
N SER A 225 3.53 12.84 -6.17
CA SER A 225 3.66 14.06 -5.36
C SER A 225 4.36 13.82 -4.02
N TYR A 226 4.37 12.57 -3.55
CA TYR A 226 5.13 12.10 -2.39
C TYR A 226 6.47 11.46 -2.76
N GLY A 227 6.86 11.52 -4.04
CA GLY A 227 8.15 11.00 -4.50
C GLY A 227 8.18 9.51 -4.79
N VAL A 228 7.04 8.82 -4.77
CA VAL A 228 6.96 7.40 -5.09
C VAL A 228 7.03 7.24 -6.62
N THR A 229 7.98 6.45 -7.10
CA THR A 229 8.23 6.16 -8.52
C THR A 229 8.05 4.68 -8.87
N ALA A 230 7.84 3.85 -7.87
CA ALA A 230 7.52 2.45 -8.05
C ALA A 230 6.58 1.99 -6.94
N PHE A 231 5.63 1.13 -7.26
CA PHE A 231 4.73 0.56 -6.27
C PHE A 231 4.36 -0.89 -6.60
N GLN A 232 3.92 -1.62 -5.57
CA GLN A 232 3.29 -2.93 -5.74
C GLN A 232 1.83 -2.85 -5.30
N ASP A 233 0.93 -3.01 -6.28
CA ASP A 233 -0.49 -3.17 -5.97
C ASP A 233 -0.73 -4.54 -5.33
N ALA A 234 -1.32 -4.52 -4.14
CA ALA A 234 -1.35 -5.67 -3.25
C ALA A 234 -2.46 -6.68 -3.56
N ALA A 235 -3.42 -6.34 -4.45
CA ALA A 235 -4.47 -7.26 -4.87
C ALA A 235 -5.01 -6.86 -6.26
N SER A 236 -4.25 -7.13 -7.30
CA SER A 236 -4.52 -6.66 -8.66
C SER A 236 -5.49 -7.57 -9.41
N VAL A 237 -6.77 -7.25 -9.35
CA VAL A 237 -7.82 -7.88 -10.18
C VAL A 237 -7.78 -7.37 -11.62
N LEU A 238 -8.50 -8.03 -12.54
CA LEU A 238 -8.45 -7.73 -13.98
C LEU A 238 -8.68 -6.25 -14.34
N PRO A 239 -9.64 -5.51 -13.74
CA PRO A 239 -9.78 -4.07 -14.00
C PRO A 239 -8.52 -3.24 -13.74
N ILE A 240 -7.79 -3.56 -12.67
CA ILE A 240 -6.51 -2.90 -12.32
C ILE A 240 -5.45 -3.20 -13.38
N MET A 241 -5.33 -4.46 -13.78
CA MET A 241 -4.38 -4.88 -14.81
C MET A 241 -4.63 -4.16 -16.13
N LYS A 242 -5.88 -4.08 -16.56
CA LYS A 242 -6.30 -3.36 -17.78
C LYS A 242 -5.93 -1.87 -17.71
N ALA A 243 -6.27 -1.21 -16.60
CA ALA A 243 -6.04 0.22 -16.44
C ALA A 243 -4.55 0.57 -16.41
N LEU A 244 -3.73 -0.18 -15.63
CA LEU A 244 -2.27 0.01 -15.58
C LEU A 244 -1.63 -0.17 -16.95
N THR A 245 -1.95 -1.27 -17.64
CA THR A 245 -1.42 -1.57 -18.97
C THR A 245 -1.88 -0.55 -20.01
N GLY A 246 -3.15 -0.13 -19.93
CA GLY A 246 -3.70 0.92 -20.79
C GLY A 246 -2.97 2.25 -20.64
N LEU A 247 -2.66 2.66 -19.41
CA LEU A 247 -1.88 3.88 -19.12
C LEU A 247 -0.42 3.75 -19.59
N ASP A 248 0.23 2.61 -19.38
CA ASP A 248 1.61 2.41 -19.81
C ASP A 248 1.75 2.42 -21.34
N ASN A 249 0.85 1.74 -22.05
CA ASN A 249 0.81 1.73 -23.51
C ASN A 249 0.56 3.13 -24.12
N LYS A 250 -0.12 4.01 -23.37
CA LYS A 250 -0.31 5.43 -23.74
C LYS A 250 0.85 6.32 -23.31
N GLY A 251 1.90 5.80 -22.66
CA GLY A 251 3.02 6.56 -22.09
C GLY A 251 2.63 7.49 -20.94
N LYS A 252 1.52 7.20 -20.28
CA LYS A 252 0.94 7.98 -19.17
C LYS A 252 1.22 7.40 -17.79
N LEU A 253 1.66 6.15 -17.69
CA LEU A 253 2.08 5.56 -16.41
C LEU A 253 3.47 6.12 -16.03
N THR A 254 3.53 6.83 -14.93
CA THR A 254 4.75 7.52 -14.45
C THR A 254 5.32 6.85 -13.19
N ALA A 255 5.18 5.54 -13.11
CA ALA A 255 5.75 4.69 -12.07
C ALA A 255 5.96 3.27 -12.59
N TRP A 256 6.85 2.52 -11.95
CA TRP A 256 6.90 1.07 -12.07
C TRP A 256 5.74 0.48 -11.26
N ALA A 257 4.96 -0.38 -11.87
CA ALA A 257 3.84 -1.05 -11.24
C ALA A 257 4.09 -2.56 -11.22
N VAL A 258 4.33 -3.11 -10.04
CA VAL A 258 4.33 -4.56 -9.82
C VAL A 258 2.95 -4.96 -9.32
N THR A 259 2.41 -6.05 -9.85
CA THR A 259 1.05 -6.47 -9.50
C THR A 259 1.04 -7.83 -8.82
N SER A 260 0.11 -7.99 -7.87
CA SER A 260 -0.10 -9.19 -7.08
C SER A 260 -1.48 -9.76 -7.38
N LEU A 261 -1.52 -10.85 -8.16
CA LEU A 261 -2.76 -11.42 -8.68
C LEU A 261 -3.41 -12.32 -7.62
N PRO A 262 -4.66 -12.04 -7.17
CA PRO A 262 -5.31 -12.84 -6.15
C PRO A 262 -5.56 -14.27 -6.63
N LEU A 263 -5.14 -15.25 -5.82
CA LEU A 263 -5.42 -16.68 -6.03
C LEU A 263 -6.83 -17.05 -5.59
N ILE A 264 -7.36 -16.29 -4.62
CA ILE A 264 -8.72 -16.39 -4.09
C ILE A 264 -9.31 -14.98 -4.19
N GLU A 265 -10.56 -14.85 -4.62
CA GLU A 265 -11.22 -13.55 -4.75
C GLU A 265 -11.26 -12.83 -3.38
N PRO A 266 -10.70 -11.61 -3.28
CA PRO A 266 -10.78 -10.84 -2.05
C PRO A 266 -12.22 -10.39 -1.76
N SER A 267 -12.56 -10.21 -0.49
CA SER A 267 -13.90 -9.77 -0.09
C SER A 267 -14.24 -8.30 -0.45
N PHE A 268 -13.26 -7.52 -0.86
CA PHE A 268 -13.38 -6.07 -1.13
C PHE A 268 -12.95 -5.66 -2.55
N MET A 269 -12.48 -6.60 -3.36
CA MET A 269 -12.15 -6.40 -4.78
C MET A 269 -12.71 -7.55 -5.60
N PHE A 270 -13.47 -7.26 -6.63
CA PHE A 270 -14.21 -8.25 -7.39
C PHE A 270 -13.68 -8.37 -8.82
N GLY A 271 -13.73 -9.59 -9.35
CA GLY A 271 -13.30 -9.90 -10.69
C GLY A 271 -12.67 -11.28 -10.79
N LEU A 272 -12.01 -11.54 -11.90
CA LEU A 272 -11.30 -12.80 -12.11
C LEU A 272 -10.20 -12.98 -11.06
N SER A 273 -10.08 -14.19 -10.54
CA SER A 273 -9.05 -14.63 -9.60
C SER A 273 -8.56 -16.02 -9.95
N GLY A 274 -7.58 -16.53 -9.24
CA GLY A 274 -7.07 -17.89 -9.44
C GLY A 274 -6.54 -18.12 -10.85
N ASP A 275 -6.80 -19.32 -11.39
CA ASP A 275 -6.24 -19.77 -12.67
C ASP A 275 -6.69 -18.91 -13.86
N GLU A 276 -7.92 -18.43 -13.85
CA GLU A 276 -8.45 -17.61 -14.93
C GLU A 276 -7.69 -16.27 -15.05
N LEU A 277 -7.42 -15.61 -13.93
CA LEU A 277 -6.63 -14.38 -13.91
C LEU A 277 -5.16 -14.64 -14.25
N LEU A 278 -4.57 -15.71 -13.70
CA LEU A 278 -3.18 -16.09 -13.97
C LEU A 278 -2.92 -16.41 -15.43
N ALA A 279 -3.90 -16.98 -16.13
CA ALA A 279 -3.79 -17.27 -17.57
C ALA A 279 -3.61 -16.00 -18.41
N LEU A 280 -4.13 -14.87 -17.95
CA LEU A 280 -4.08 -13.58 -18.63
C LEU A 280 -2.83 -12.75 -18.29
N ARG A 281 -2.04 -13.16 -17.29
CA ARG A 281 -0.97 -12.33 -16.71
C ARG A 281 0.01 -11.73 -17.72
N ASP A 282 0.41 -12.51 -18.71
CA ASP A 282 1.43 -12.09 -19.68
C ASP A 282 0.86 -11.13 -20.74
N GLU A 283 -0.46 -11.11 -20.96
CA GLU A 283 -1.14 -10.13 -21.80
C GLU A 283 -1.04 -8.70 -21.22
N TYR A 284 -0.96 -8.61 -19.89
CA TYR A 284 -0.86 -7.34 -19.16
C TYR A 284 0.57 -6.99 -18.74
N ARG A 285 1.57 -7.70 -19.24
CA ARG A 285 2.98 -7.38 -19.03
C ARG A 285 3.42 -6.32 -20.02
N THR A 286 3.91 -5.19 -19.50
CA THR A 286 4.50 -4.12 -20.32
C THR A 286 5.90 -3.74 -19.81
N ARG A 287 6.44 -2.62 -20.29
CA ARG A 287 7.73 -2.13 -19.78
C ARG A 287 7.69 -1.83 -18.30
N HIS A 288 6.64 -1.17 -17.82
CA HIS A 288 6.55 -0.72 -16.43
C HIS A 288 5.56 -1.54 -15.60
N VAL A 289 4.66 -2.32 -16.22
CA VAL A 289 3.73 -3.21 -15.50
C VAL A 289 4.29 -4.62 -15.43
N ARG A 290 4.50 -5.13 -14.22
CA ARG A 290 5.17 -6.41 -13.92
C ARG A 290 4.28 -7.33 -13.09
N PRO A 291 3.52 -8.25 -13.69
CA PRO A 291 2.69 -9.22 -12.97
C PRO A 291 3.55 -10.36 -12.40
N ASN A 292 4.32 -10.04 -11.37
CA ASN A 292 5.35 -10.92 -10.84
C ASN A 292 4.94 -11.65 -9.56
N PHE A 293 3.77 -11.30 -8.98
CA PHE A 293 3.31 -11.87 -7.72
C PHE A 293 1.90 -12.42 -7.80
N THR A 294 1.64 -13.42 -6.96
CA THR A 294 0.30 -13.85 -6.56
C THR A 294 -0.05 -13.26 -5.20
N LYS A 295 -1.33 -13.26 -4.82
CA LYS A 295 -1.83 -12.72 -3.53
C LYS A 295 -2.77 -13.70 -2.85
N ILE A 296 -2.62 -13.81 -1.51
CA ILE A 296 -3.55 -14.49 -0.61
C ILE A 296 -3.73 -13.64 0.65
N PHE A 297 -4.89 -13.75 1.28
CA PHE A 297 -5.17 -13.28 2.64
C PHE A 297 -5.20 -14.50 3.55
N LEU A 298 -4.20 -14.63 4.44
CA LEU A 298 -4.11 -15.78 5.34
C LEU A 298 -4.86 -15.54 6.65
N ASP A 299 -4.81 -14.33 7.15
CA ASP A 299 -5.55 -13.89 8.33
C ASP A 299 -6.33 -12.60 8.03
N GLY A 300 -7.14 -12.14 8.96
CA GLY A 300 -7.84 -10.85 8.90
C GLY A 300 -7.20 -9.83 9.84
N VAL A 301 -7.74 -8.61 9.82
CA VAL A 301 -7.25 -7.51 10.66
C VAL A 301 -7.56 -7.75 12.14
N HIS A 302 -8.60 -8.51 12.48
CA HIS A 302 -9.01 -8.83 13.85
C HIS A 302 -9.30 -10.31 14.10
N PRO A 303 -9.23 -10.73 15.28
CA PRO A 303 -8.19 -11.37 16.10
C PRO A 303 -7.87 -12.80 15.68
N ARG A 304 -8.22 -13.21 14.44
CA ARG A 304 -8.08 -14.59 13.96
C ARG A 304 -6.62 -15.02 13.93
N GLY A 305 -5.74 -14.23 13.31
CA GLY A 305 -4.32 -14.49 13.24
C GLY A 305 -3.65 -14.55 14.63
N TYR A 306 -4.20 -13.81 15.61
CA TYR A 306 -3.72 -13.83 16.99
C TYR A 306 -4.18 -15.05 17.79
N ARG A 307 -5.26 -15.71 17.34
CA ARG A 307 -5.80 -16.95 17.96
C ARG A 307 -5.37 -18.21 17.22
N GLY A 308 -4.58 -18.07 16.14
CA GLY A 308 -4.17 -19.18 15.30
C GLY A 308 -5.26 -19.63 14.30
N GLU A 309 -6.23 -18.77 14.02
CA GLU A 309 -7.24 -19.02 12.99
C GLU A 309 -6.78 -18.40 11.67
N THR A 310 -6.74 -19.21 10.61
CA THR A 310 -6.40 -18.77 9.26
C THR A 310 -7.56 -18.98 8.30
N LEU A 311 -7.60 -18.19 7.21
CA LEU A 311 -8.65 -18.24 6.19
C LEU A 311 -8.39 -19.33 5.14
N VAL A 312 -7.15 -19.82 5.09
CA VAL A 312 -6.69 -20.85 4.15
C VAL A 312 -6.12 -22.00 4.97
N THR A 313 -6.45 -23.24 4.60
CA THR A 313 -5.90 -24.40 5.30
C THR A 313 -4.40 -24.56 5.00
N TYR A 314 -3.64 -25.13 5.93
CA TYR A 314 -2.21 -25.35 5.74
C TYR A 314 -1.86 -26.13 4.46
N PRO A 315 -2.55 -27.26 4.09
CA PRO A 315 -2.32 -27.93 2.83
C PRO A 315 -2.55 -27.05 1.60
N ASP A 316 -3.61 -26.23 1.61
CA ASP A 316 -3.90 -25.31 0.51
C ASP A 316 -2.84 -24.20 0.42
N LEU A 317 -2.37 -23.69 1.56
CA LEU A 317 -1.28 -22.71 1.61
C LEU A 317 -0.01 -23.26 0.96
N VAL A 318 0.39 -24.50 1.31
CA VAL A 318 1.54 -25.19 0.68
C VAL A 318 1.35 -25.32 -0.83
N GLN A 319 0.15 -25.69 -1.29
CA GLN A 319 -0.17 -25.80 -2.73
C GLN A 319 -0.07 -24.44 -3.43
N HIS A 320 -0.55 -23.36 -2.81
CA HIS A 320 -0.49 -22.01 -3.38
C HIS A 320 0.94 -21.49 -3.50
N ILE A 321 1.81 -21.77 -2.51
CA ILE A 321 3.23 -21.44 -2.57
C ILE A 321 3.91 -22.22 -3.72
N ASP A 322 3.75 -23.54 -3.75
CA ASP A 322 4.30 -24.42 -4.78
C ASP A 322 3.87 -23.99 -6.19
N LYS A 323 2.58 -23.67 -6.36
CA LYS A 323 2.03 -23.16 -7.61
C LYS A 323 2.68 -21.85 -8.03
N SER A 324 2.81 -20.90 -7.10
CA SER A 324 3.44 -19.59 -7.38
C SER A 324 4.90 -19.76 -7.81
N GLU A 325 5.67 -20.60 -7.09
CA GLU A 325 7.06 -20.89 -7.44
C GLU A 325 7.20 -21.55 -8.82
N LYS A 326 6.31 -22.51 -9.18
CA LYS A 326 6.29 -23.14 -10.51
C LYS A 326 5.99 -22.16 -11.63
N LEU A 327 5.22 -21.11 -11.35
CA LEU A 327 4.94 -20.04 -12.29
C LEU A 327 6.05 -18.97 -12.36
N GLY A 328 7.10 -19.09 -11.52
CA GLY A 328 8.16 -18.09 -11.40
C GLY A 328 7.67 -16.78 -10.76
N MET A 329 6.62 -16.86 -9.94
CA MET A 329 6.01 -15.72 -9.26
C MET A 329 6.29 -15.78 -7.75
N GLY A 330 6.54 -14.61 -7.15
CA GLY A 330 6.48 -14.48 -5.70
C GLY A 330 5.04 -14.63 -5.20
N LEU A 331 4.86 -14.99 -3.93
CA LEU A 331 3.57 -14.90 -3.27
C LEU A 331 3.63 -13.77 -2.24
N LYS A 332 2.73 -12.80 -2.36
CA LYS A 332 2.46 -11.79 -1.34
C LYS A 332 1.30 -12.27 -0.48
N ILE A 333 1.54 -12.47 0.80
CA ILE A 333 0.53 -13.01 1.71
C ILE A 333 0.26 -12.04 2.86
N HIS A 334 -1.02 -11.73 3.10
CA HIS A 334 -1.45 -10.95 4.25
C HIS A 334 -1.29 -11.78 5.52
N CYS A 335 -0.41 -11.37 6.42
CA CYS A 335 -0.21 -11.98 7.74
C CYS A 335 0.08 -10.89 8.77
N THR A 336 -0.88 -10.56 9.60
CA THR A 336 -0.74 -9.60 10.71
C THR A 336 -0.37 -10.29 12.02
N GLY A 337 -0.95 -11.45 12.29
CA GLY A 337 -0.74 -12.21 13.51
C GLY A 337 0.50 -13.10 13.48
N ASP A 338 1.11 -13.28 14.64
CA ASP A 338 2.32 -14.10 14.80
C ASP A 338 2.11 -15.59 14.50
N TYR A 339 0.89 -16.11 14.66
CA TYR A 339 0.54 -17.48 14.24
C TYR A 339 0.52 -17.61 12.73
N ALA A 340 -0.09 -16.67 12.02
CA ALA A 340 -0.13 -16.66 10.56
C ALA A 340 1.28 -16.52 9.97
N VAL A 341 2.12 -15.66 10.58
CA VAL A 341 3.54 -15.52 10.19
C VAL A 341 4.29 -16.86 10.34
N THR A 342 4.14 -17.54 11.49
CA THR A 342 4.77 -18.86 11.71
C THR A 342 4.27 -19.88 10.68
N GLU A 343 2.97 -19.97 10.46
CA GLU A 343 2.35 -20.91 9.51
C GLU A 343 2.84 -20.69 8.07
N MET A 344 2.96 -19.42 7.66
CA MET A 344 3.52 -19.09 6.34
C MET A 344 4.99 -19.52 6.22
N LEU A 345 5.81 -19.26 7.25
CA LEU A 345 7.21 -19.68 7.24
C LEU A 345 7.35 -21.20 7.23
N ASP A 346 6.49 -21.93 7.96
CA ASP A 346 6.44 -23.40 7.95
C ASP A 346 6.09 -23.94 6.57
N ALA A 347 5.11 -23.31 5.91
CA ALA A 347 4.68 -23.72 4.57
C ALA A 347 5.76 -23.44 3.51
N VAL A 348 6.46 -22.32 3.59
CA VAL A 348 7.60 -22.01 2.71
C VAL A 348 8.74 -23.02 2.95
N GLU A 349 9.05 -23.35 4.21
CA GLU A 349 10.09 -24.33 4.53
C GLU A 349 9.73 -25.71 3.99
N ALA A 350 8.47 -26.13 4.10
CA ALA A 350 7.98 -27.37 3.52
C ALA A 350 8.13 -27.42 2.00
N VAL A 351 7.70 -26.39 1.29
CA VAL A 351 7.84 -26.31 -0.18
C VAL A 351 9.29 -26.40 -0.60
N ARG A 352 10.19 -25.67 0.08
CA ARG A 352 11.62 -25.67 -0.23
C ARG A 352 12.32 -26.98 0.10
N HIS A 353 11.82 -27.71 1.08
CA HIS A 353 12.32 -29.05 1.36
C HIS A 353 12.13 -29.99 0.16
N PHE A 354 11.01 -29.87 -0.59
CA PHE A 354 10.72 -30.70 -1.74
C PHE A 354 11.26 -30.13 -3.06
N ASN A 355 11.21 -28.79 -3.24
CA ASN A 355 11.52 -28.14 -4.52
C ASN A 355 12.96 -27.59 -4.58
N GLY A 356 13.67 -27.56 -3.46
CA GLY A 356 15.01 -26.94 -3.34
C GLY A 356 14.96 -25.41 -3.13
N PRO A 357 16.10 -24.72 -3.28
CA PRO A 357 16.21 -23.29 -3.03
C PRO A 357 15.24 -22.45 -3.85
N ALA A 358 14.70 -21.41 -3.25
CA ALA A 358 13.78 -20.49 -3.93
C ALA A 358 14.44 -19.77 -5.12
N LYS A 359 13.70 -19.68 -6.21
CA LYS A 359 14.03 -18.83 -7.36
C LYS A 359 13.35 -17.46 -7.30
N VAL A 360 12.38 -17.32 -6.39
CA VAL A 360 11.55 -16.12 -6.19
C VAL A 360 11.51 -15.79 -4.71
N MET A 361 11.22 -14.54 -4.37
CA MET A 361 10.98 -14.10 -2.98
C MET A 361 9.49 -14.07 -2.71
N HIS A 362 9.09 -14.60 -1.55
CA HIS A 362 7.75 -14.43 -1.02
C HIS A 362 7.73 -13.29 -0.02
N HIS A 363 6.61 -12.58 0.06
CA HIS A 363 6.42 -11.48 1.01
C HIS A 363 5.43 -11.88 2.09
N ILE A 364 5.81 -11.77 3.34
CA ILE A 364 4.87 -11.69 4.44
C ILE A 364 4.48 -10.22 4.57
N ALA A 365 3.32 -9.90 4.00
CA ALA A 365 2.77 -8.55 4.05
C ALA A 365 2.23 -8.27 5.45
N HIS A 366 2.51 -7.09 5.92
CA HIS A 366 2.35 -6.57 7.27
C HIS A 366 3.44 -7.07 8.21
N ALA A 367 3.61 -8.39 8.41
CA ALA A 367 4.58 -8.94 9.36
C ALA A 367 4.56 -8.21 10.72
N SER A 368 3.33 -7.85 11.18
CA SER A 368 3.15 -6.93 12.31
C SER A 368 3.61 -7.54 13.62
N TYR A 369 3.33 -8.82 13.81
CA TYR A 369 3.77 -9.59 14.96
C TYR A 369 4.61 -10.79 14.50
N VAL A 370 5.85 -10.84 14.93
CA VAL A 370 6.80 -11.92 14.62
C VAL A 370 7.32 -12.50 15.93
N ARG A 371 7.20 -13.82 16.08
CA ARG A 371 7.75 -14.52 17.26
C ARG A 371 9.28 -14.49 17.25
N PRO A 372 9.95 -14.40 18.40
CA PRO A 372 11.40 -14.37 18.46
C PRO A 372 12.08 -15.53 17.69
N GLN A 373 11.53 -16.74 17.75
CA GLN A 373 12.06 -17.90 17.02
C GLN A 373 11.88 -17.83 15.49
N ASP A 374 11.01 -16.96 15.00
CA ASP A 374 10.73 -16.82 13.57
C ASP A 374 11.58 -15.72 12.90
N VAL A 375 12.20 -14.83 13.68
CA VAL A 375 12.99 -13.69 13.16
C VAL A 375 14.09 -14.15 12.21
N GLU A 376 14.91 -15.13 12.60
CA GLU A 376 16.01 -15.63 11.75
C GLU A 376 15.52 -16.41 10.53
N ARG A 377 14.28 -16.91 10.56
CA ARG A 377 13.70 -17.70 9.47
C ARG A 377 13.43 -16.86 8.22
N PHE A 378 13.15 -15.57 8.36
CA PHE A 378 12.99 -14.68 7.20
C PHE A 378 14.24 -14.69 6.31
N ALA A 379 15.42 -14.47 6.90
CA ALA A 379 16.68 -14.52 6.16
C ALA A 379 16.98 -15.92 5.62
N LYS A 380 16.87 -16.95 6.47
CA LYS A 380 17.14 -18.35 6.12
C LYS A 380 16.29 -18.85 4.96
N LEU A 381 15.02 -18.44 4.93
CA LEU A 381 14.06 -18.84 3.91
C LEU A 381 13.96 -17.81 2.77
N SER A 382 14.75 -16.74 2.77
CA SER A 382 14.68 -15.65 1.79
C SER A 382 13.23 -15.11 1.62
N VAL A 383 12.53 -14.92 2.74
CA VAL A 383 11.20 -14.33 2.79
C VAL A 383 11.35 -12.86 3.16
N VAL A 384 10.64 -12.00 2.45
CA VAL A 384 10.64 -10.54 2.68
C VAL A 384 9.71 -10.20 3.84
N ALA A 385 10.18 -9.42 4.78
CA ALA A 385 9.34 -8.74 5.74
C ALA A 385 8.80 -7.44 5.09
N ASP A 386 7.59 -7.50 4.59
CA ASP A 386 6.89 -6.37 3.99
C ASP A 386 6.20 -5.57 5.11
N LEU A 387 6.86 -4.49 5.50
CA LEU A 387 6.44 -3.63 6.59
C LEU A 387 5.39 -2.64 6.05
N SER A 388 4.14 -2.93 6.29
CA SER A 388 2.97 -2.10 5.91
C SER A 388 1.80 -2.38 6.86
N PRO A 389 0.89 -1.42 7.10
CA PRO A 389 1.00 0.00 6.83
C PRO A 389 2.07 0.70 7.68
N MET A 390 2.34 1.98 7.37
CA MET A 390 3.36 2.79 8.07
C MET A 390 2.88 3.23 9.47
N MET A 391 2.65 2.28 10.39
CA MET A 391 2.06 2.51 11.73
C MET A 391 2.87 1.91 12.89
N TRP A 392 4.19 1.77 12.75
CA TRP A 392 5.09 1.21 13.78
C TRP A 392 5.44 2.19 14.91
N TYR A 393 4.49 3.02 15.29
CA TYR A 393 4.53 4.00 16.37
C TYR A 393 3.18 3.99 17.12
N PRO A 394 3.04 4.66 18.26
CA PRO A 394 1.79 4.69 19.01
C PRO A 394 0.62 5.23 18.17
N THR A 395 -0.46 4.48 18.09
CA THR A 395 -1.70 4.82 17.40
C THR A 395 -2.92 4.35 18.20
N THR A 396 -4.11 4.85 17.90
CA THR A 396 -5.37 4.34 18.46
C THR A 396 -5.61 2.87 18.10
N PHE A 397 -5.13 2.44 16.95
CA PHE A 397 -5.19 1.04 16.51
C PHE A 397 -4.45 0.09 17.46
N LEU A 398 -3.30 0.52 18.02
CA LEU A 398 -2.56 -0.26 19.01
C LEU A 398 -3.36 -0.50 20.30
N GLU A 399 -4.19 0.44 20.71
CA GLU A 399 -5.02 0.27 21.91
C GLU A 399 -6.04 -0.87 21.72
N GLY A 400 -6.64 -0.99 20.54
CA GLY A 400 -7.50 -2.15 20.20
C GLY A 400 -6.74 -3.48 20.25
N HIS A 401 -5.48 -3.50 19.85
CA HIS A 401 -4.63 -4.69 19.95
C HIS A 401 -4.32 -5.07 21.41
N LYS A 402 -4.11 -4.09 22.29
CA LYS A 402 -3.92 -4.35 23.74
C LYS A 402 -5.14 -5.00 24.35
N GLU A 403 -6.33 -4.55 23.99
CA GLU A 403 -7.58 -5.18 24.43
C GLU A 403 -7.73 -6.63 23.92
N ALA A 404 -7.31 -6.89 22.67
CA ALA A 404 -7.47 -8.19 22.02
C ALA A 404 -6.46 -9.24 22.51
N MET A 405 -5.20 -8.86 22.80
CA MET A 405 -4.10 -9.81 23.06
C MET A 405 -3.27 -9.53 24.33
N GLY A 406 -3.58 -8.44 25.07
CA GLY A 406 -2.85 -7.99 26.25
C GLY A 406 -1.62 -7.13 25.93
N ASP A 407 -1.25 -6.28 26.88
CA ASP A 407 -0.21 -5.24 26.70
C ASP A 407 1.14 -5.80 26.28
N GLU A 408 1.62 -6.87 26.93
CA GLU A 408 2.94 -7.42 26.65
C GLU A 408 3.09 -7.88 25.20
N ARG A 409 2.08 -8.56 24.66
CA ARG A 409 2.10 -9.05 23.28
C ARG A 409 1.87 -7.92 22.28
N ALA A 410 0.90 -7.05 22.54
CA ALA A 410 0.55 -5.94 21.68
C ALA A 410 1.69 -4.93 21.48
N THR A 411 2.52 -4.70 22.50
CA THR A 411 3.65 -3.77 22.40
C THR A 411 4.82 -4.31 21.59
N ARG A 412 4.87 -5.61 21.31
CA ARG A 412 5.89 -6.23 20.41
C ARG A 412 5.52 -6.08 18.93
N PHE A 413 5.20 -4.88 18.54
CA PHE A 413 4.68 -4.53 17.24
C PHE A 413 5.80 -4.09 16.31
N TRP A 414 6.00 -4.79 15.19
CA TRP A 414 7.08 -4.65 14.21
C TRP A 414 8.50 -4.69 14.80
N PRO A 415 9.12 -5.86 14.91
CA PRO A 415 10.51 -6.05 15.39
C PRO A 415 11.52 -5.71 14.28
N ILE A 416 11.55 -4.43 13.86
CA ILE A 416 12.31 -3.96 12.68
C ILE A 416 13.81 -4.15 12.87
N ALA A 417 14.35 -3.76 14.03
CA ALA A 417 15.78 -3.88 14.28
C ALA A 417 16.24 -5.35 14.39
N ASP A 418 15.42 -6.22 14.99
CA ASP A 418 15.73 -7.65 15.10
C ASP A 418 15.71 -8.33 13.73
N LEU A 419 14.69 -8.05 12.91
CA LEU A 419 14.59 -8.53 11.53
C LEU A 419 15.77 -8.02 10.68
N HIS A 420 16.12 -6.74 10.79
CA HIS A 420 17.28 -6.19 10.08
C HIS A 420 18.58 -6.87 10.50
N LYS A 421 18.79 -7.03 11.80
CA LYS A 421 19.98 -7.69 12.36
C LYS A 421 20.09 -9.16 11.97
N SER A 422 18.98 -9.86 11.79
CA SER A 422 18.96 -11.26 11.30
C SER A 422 19.39 -11.40 9.83
N GLY A 423 19.49 -10.29 9.08
CA GLY A 423 19.76 -10.28 7.65
C GLY A 423 18.51 -10.46 6.78
N ALA A 424 17.31 -10.38 7.34
CA ALA A 424 16.09 -10.38 6.57
C ALA A 424 16.02 -9.18 5.62
N LEU A 425 15.47 -9.38 4.42
CA LEU A 425 15.15 -8.28 3.52
C LEU A 425 13.87 -7.60 4.00
N LEU A 426 14.00 -6.35 4.45
CA LEU A 426 12.89 -5.51 4.86
C LEU A 426 12.51 -4.59 3.71
N ALA A 427 11.22 -4.47 3.46
CA ALA A 427 10.65 -3.56 2.46
C ALA A 427 9.52 -2.75 3.09
N GLY A 428 9.33 -1.49 2.67
CA GLY A 428 8.36 -0.58 3.25
C GLY A 428 7.18 -0.30 2.31
N GLY A 429 5.97 -0.32 2.85
CA GLY A 429 4.74 -0.03 2.12
C GLY A 429 3.76 0.82 2.90
N SER A 430 2.93 1.56 2.19
CA SER A 430 1.94 2.45 2.79
C SER A 430 0.67 1.74 3.21
N ASP A 431 0.27 0.73 2.46
CA ASP A 431 -1.07 0.13 2.50
C ASP A 431 -2.18 1.17 2.18
N TRP A 432 -1.81 2.24 1.44
CA TRP A 432 -2.77 3.27 1.04
C TRP A 432 -3.89 2.67 0.17
N PRO A 433 -5.18 3.02 0.41
CA PRO A 433 -5.71 4.08 1.25
C PRO A 433 -6.13 3.64 2.68
N VAL A 434 -5.65 2.51 3.20
CA VAL A 434 -5.88 2.13 4.61
C VAL A 434 -5.31 3.23 5.53
N ILE A 435 -4.09 3.70 5.25
CA ILE A 435 -3.65 4.99 5.79
C ILE A 435 -4.10 6.13 4.87
N PRO A 436 -4.48 7.30 5.41
CA PRO A 436 -5.07 8.36 4.60
C PRO A 436 -4.10 9.03 3.63
N VAL A 437 -2.79 8.97 3.88
CA VAL A 437 -1.76 9.69 3.10
C VAL A 437 -0.56 8.78 2.84
N PRO A 438 -0.17 8.52 1.57
CA PRO A 438 0.95 7.63 1.24
C PRO A 438 2.31 8.39 1.30
N ASP A 439 2.58 9.10 2.40
CA ASP A 439 3.83 9.85 2.58
C ASP A 439 4.91 8.97 3.24
N PRO A 440 5.94 8.51 2.51
CA PRO A 440 6.97 7.64 3.06
C PRO A 440 7.80 8.30 4.19
N TRP A 441 7.88 9.64 4.22
CA TRP A 441 8.60 10.34 5.29
C TRP A 441 8.00 10.12 6.67
N THR A 442 6.67 9.98 6.75
CA THR A 442 5.97 9.58 7.98
C THR A 442 6.44 8.20 8.46
N GLY A 443 6.54 7.24 7.54
CA GLY A 443 7.06 5.91 7.84
C GLY A 443 8.52 5.94 8.27
N ILE A 444 9.37 6.67 7.55
CA ILE A 444 10.81 6.79 7.84
C ILE A 444 11.04 7.41 9.22
N GLU A 445 10.35 8.51 9.55
CA GLU A 445 10.46 9.11 10.90
C GLU A 445 10.01 8.12 11.97
N GLY A 446 8.89 7.44 11.76
CA GLY A 446 8.40 6.42 12.69
C GLY A 446 9.37 5.25 12.88
N MET A 447 10.13 4.83 11.85
CA MET A 447 11.18 3.82 11.98
C MET A 447 12.37 4.31 12.81
N VAL A 448 12.73 5.58 12.67
CA VAL A 448 13.89 6.18 13.35
C VAL A 448 13.57 6.54 14.80
N THR A 449 12.37 7.05 15.06
CA THR A 449 12.00 7.58 16.39
C THR A 449 11.14 6.63 17.21
N ARG A 450 10.40 5.75 16.56
CA ARG A 450 9.32 4.94 17.15
C ARG A 450 8.24 5.78 17.84
N GLN A 451 8.19 7.08 17.55
CA GLN A 451 7.20 8.04 18.02
C GLN A 451 6.22 8.38 16.88
N ASN A 452 5.03 8.85 17.23
CA ASN A 452 4.04 9.21 16.22
C ASN A 452 4.41 10.55 15.56
N PRO A 453 4.69 10.59 14.24
CA PRO A 453 5.15 11.79 13.53
C PRO A 453 4.12 12.92 13.49
N SER A 454 2.84 12.64 13.72
CA SER A 454 1.80 13.68 13.79
C SER A 454 1.82 14.48 15.09
N GLY A 455 2.67 14.11 16.05
CA GLY A 455 2.68 14.67 17.40
C GLY A 455 1.58 14.14 18.32
N ALA A 456 0.75 13.19 17.85
CA ALA A 456 -0.14 12.45 18.72
C ALA A 456 0.68 11.55 19.68
N PHE A 457 0.18 11.29 20.87
CA PHE A 457 0.87 10.51 21.91
C PHE A 457 2.24 11.11 22.31
N PRO A 458 2.33 12.39 22.70
CA PRO A 458 3.59 13.09 22.90
C PRO A 458 4.44 12.41 23.99
N GLY A 459 5.73 12.22 23.68
CA GLY A 459 6.69 11.57 24.58
C GLY A 459 6.55 10.05 24.71
N VAL A 460 5.67 9.41 23.94
CA VAL A 460 5.52 7.95 23.92
C VAL A 460 6.21 7.39 22.70
N ALA A 461 7.11 6.44 22.91
CA ALA A 461 7.74 5.64 21.85
C ALA A 461 7.29 4.18 21.97
N LEU A 462 6.92 3.57 20.85
CA LEU A 462 6.54 2.15 20.80
C LEU A 462 7.78 1.27 20.59
N TRP A 463 8.14 0.50 21.61
CA TRP A 463 9.27 -0.43 21.55
C TRP A 463 10.54 0.20 20.96
N PRO A 464 11.12 1.21 21.63
CA PRO A 464 12.20 2.04 21.08
C PRO A 464 13.47 1.27 20.69
N GLU A 465 13.69 0.06 21.25
CA GLU A 465 14.80 -0.84 20.88
C GLU A 465 14.71 -1.34 19.43
N GLN A 466 13.56 -1.20 18.81
CA GLN A 466 13.32 -1.55 17.40
C GLN A 466 13.48 -0.38 16.44
N ALA A 467 13.98 0.75 16.92
CA ALA A 467 14.37 1.87 16.06
C ALA A 467 15.52 1.49 15.11
N THR A 468 15.54 2.11 13.94
CA THR A 468 16.63 1.94 12.97
C THR A 468 17.26 3.28 12.62
N ASP A 469 18.42 3.28 11.97
CA ASP A 469 19.03 4.51 11.48
C ASP A 469 18.36 5.01 10.19
N LEU A 470 18.52 6.31 9.91
CA LEU A 470 17.91 6.96 8.76
C LEU A 470 18.33 6.36 7.42
N ALA A 471 19.60 5.98 7.25
CA ALA A 471 20.09 5.42 6.00
C ALA A 471 19.44 4.04 5.72
N THR A 472 19.30 3.22 6.77
CA THR A 472 18.58 1.95 6.71
C THR A 472 17.10 2.17 6.38
N ALA A 473 16.43 3.13 7.04
CA ALA A 473 15.02 3.45 6.78
C ALA A 473 14.80 3.91 5.32
N ILE A 474 15.64 4.81 4.81
CA ILE A 474 15.60 5.23 3.40
C ILE A 474 15.82 4.04 2.47
N ARG A 475 16.79 3.16 2.77
CA ARG A 475 17.07 1.98 1.95
C ARG A 475 15.88 1.01 1.92
N ILE A 476 15.14 0.87 3.02
CA ILE A 476 13.91 0.06 3.09
C ILE A 476 12.86 0.59 2.10
N PHE A 477 12.65 1.91 2.03
CA PHE A 477 11.68 2.54 1.12
C PHE A 477 12.22 2.83 -0.29
N THR A 478 13.40 2.34 -0.64
CA THR A 478 14.02 2.52 -1.96
C THR A 478 14.53 1.19 -2.51
N LEU A 479 15.84 0.93 -2.41
CA LEU A 479 16.49 -0.23 -3.04
C LEU A 479 15.98 -1.56 -2.50
N ASN A 480 15.75 -1.69 -1.19
CA ASN A 480 15.27 -2.95 -0.64
C ASN A 480 13.86 -3.30 -1.16
N SER A 481 12.95 -2.33 -1.18
CA SER A 481 11.60 -2.50 -1.76
C SER A 481 11.67 -2.83 -3.26
N ALA A 482 12.55 -2.18 -4.02
CA ALA A 482 12.77 -2.50 -5.43
C ALA A 482 13.30 -3.93 -5.64
N ILE A 483 14.24 -4.39 -4.78
CA ILE A 483 14.75 -5.77 -4.80
C ILE A 483 13.61 -6.75 -4.46
N ALA A 484 12.85 -6.46 -3.41
CA ALA A 484 11.73 -7.29 -2.98
C ALA A 484 10.70 -7.47 -4.10
N MET A 485 10.39 -6.41 -4.85
CA MET A 485 9.47 -6.42 -5.99
C MET A 485 10.06 -7.06 -7.27
N GLY A 486 11.34 -7.47 -7.26
CA GLY A 486 12.03 -8.04 -8.42
C GLY A 486 12.39 -7.01 -9.51
N ILE A 487 12.45 -5.72 -9.17
CA ILE A 487 12.82 -4.63 -10.08
C ILE A 487 14.07 -3.85 -9.62
N GLY A 488 14.84 -4.36 -8.67
CA GLY A 488 16.03 -3.71 -8.13
C GLY A 488 17.15 -3.47 -9.14
N ALA A 489 17.15 -4.19 -10.27
CA ALA A 489 18.04 -3.92 -11.41
C ALA A 489 17.61 -2.72 -12.25
N GLU A 490 16.34 -2.28 -12.13
CA GLU A 490 15.76 -1.20 -12.90
C GLU A 490 15.75 0.14 -12.15
N THR A 491 15.49 0.10 -10.81
CA THR A 491 15.27 1.30 -9.99
C THR A 491 15.65 1.08 -8.50
N GLY A 492 15.41 2.07 -7.65
CA GLY A 492 15.62 2.01 -6.19
C GLY A 492 16.98 2.55 -5.72
N SER A 493 17.91 2.84 -6.62
CA SER A 493 19.18 3.51 -6.32
C SER A 493 19.64 4.33 -7.54
N ILE A 494 20.52 5.31 -7.30
CA ILE A 494 21.11 6.13 -8.39
C ILE A 494 22.42 5.50 -8.81
N GLU A 495 22.33 4.59 -9.78
CA GLU A 495 23.46 3.84 -10.36
C GLU A 495 23.41 3.87 -11.89
N PRO A 496 24.57 3.92 -12.57
CA PRO A 496 24.60 3.85 -14.04
C PRO A 496 23.83 2.63 -14.58
N GLY A 497 23.01 2.86 -15.61
CA GLY A 497 22.17 1.85 -16.26
C GLY A 497 20.76 1.72 -15.68
N LYS A 498 20.49 2.16 -14.45
CA LYS A 498 19.14 2.17 -13.87
C LYS A 498 18.28 3.31 -14.43
N SER A 499 16.99 3.22 -14.25
CA SER A 499 16.03 4.28 -14.56
C SER A 499 16.37 5.54 -13.74
N ALA A 500 16.25 6.68 -14.36
CA ALA A 500 16.48 7.95 -13.69
C ALA A 500 15.23 8.38 -12.89
N ASP A 501 14.92 7.59 -11.87
CA ASP A 501 13.83 7.79 -10.91
C ASP A 501 14.42 8.49 -9.70
N ILE A 502 14.28 9.81 -9.64
CA ILE A 502 15.01 10.68 -8.70
C ILE A 502 14.02 11.68 -8.09
N ILE A 503 14.16 11.93 -6.80
CA ILE A 503 13.42 13.00 -6.11
C ILE A 503 14.37 14.08 -5.61
N VAL A 504 13.88 15.33 -5.64
CA VAL A 504 14.57 16.51 -5.10
C VAL A 504 13.79 16.99 -3.88
N LEU A 505 14.50 17.24 -2.79
CA LEU A 505 13.93 17.56 -1.49
C LEU A 505 14.13 19.03 -1.11
N ASP A 506 13.26 19.55 -0.26
CA ASP A 506 13.34 20.92 0.27
C ASP A 506 14.38 21.07 1.38
N GLN A 507 14.78 19.96 2.03
CA GLN A 507 15.75 19.96 3.12
C GLN A 507 16.79 18.83 3.01
N GLN A 508 17.87 18.97 3.78
CA GLN A 508 18.94 17.95 3.89
C GLN A 508 18.55 16.98 5.01
N VAL A 509 17.82 15.93 4.68
CA VAL A 509 17.19 15.03 5.66
C VAL A 509 18.18 14.40 6.65
N PHE A 510 19.46 14.26 6.28
CA PHE A 510 20.52 13.77 7.19
C PHE A 510 21.01 14.84 8.19
N ASP A 511 20.63 16.10 8.02
CA ASP A 511 21.07 17.22 8.86
C ASP A 511 19.95 17.74 9.77
N VAL A 512 18.72 17.19 9.67
CA VAL A 512 17.58 17.57 10.50
C VAL A 512 17.50 16.71 11.77
N ALA A 513 16.82 17.22 12.78
CA ALA A 513 16.50 16.42 13.97
C ALA A 513 15.57 15.24 13.59
N PRO A 514 15.70 14.09 14.26
CA PRO A 514 14.92 12.89 13.92
C PRO A 514 13.40 13.09 13.91
N ASP A 515 12.88 13.96 14.76
CA ASP A 515 11.46 14.34 14.86
C ASP A 515 11.02 15.41 13.84
N ARG A 516 11.88 15.70 12.87
CA ARG A 516 11.62 16.63 11.77
C ARG A 516 11.76 15.97 10.38
N ILE A 517 11.98 14.66 10.35
CA ILE A 517 12.14 13.91 9.11
C ILE A 517 10.83 13.95 8.30
N ALA A 518 9.69 13.80 8.93
CA ALA A 518 8.37 13.82 8.29
C ALA A 518 7.97 15.21 7.76
N ASP A 519 8.63 16.27 8.18
CA ASP A 519 8.43 17.61 7.59
C ASP A 519 9.00 17.74 6.18
N THR A 520 9.89 16.82 5.75
CA THR A 520 10.52 16.84 4.44
C THR A 520 9.49 16.83 3.32
N LYS A 521 9.68 17.74 2.34
CA LYS A 521 8.79 17.81 1.17
C LYS A 521 9.54 17.48 -0.10
N VAL A 522 8.88 16.75 -0.97
CA VAL A 522 9.35 16.51 -2.33
C VAL A 522 9.06 17.76 -3.17
N LEU A 523 10.08 18.34 -3.76
CA LEU A 523 9.97 19.49 -4.66
C LEU A 523 9.78 19.05 -6.11
N THR A 524 10.48 18.00 -6.53
CA THR A 524 10.39 17.46 -7.89
C THR A 524 10.54 15.96 -7.84
N THR A 525 9.70 15.25 -8.59
CA THR A 525 9.83 13.82 -8.85
C THR A 525 10.16 13.62 -10.32
N TYR A 526 11.26 12.93 -10.59
CA TYR A 526 11.63 12.46 -11.92
C TYR A 526 11.32 10.98 -12.03
N PHE A 527 10.65 10.59 -13.11
CA PHE A 527 10.46 9.20 -13.52
C PHE A 527 11.06 9.01 -14.91
N ALA A 528 12.02 8.09 -15.05
CA ALA A 528 12.79 7.89 -16.26
C ALA A 528 13.33 9.22 -16.83
N GLY A 529 13.89 10.07 -15.98
CA GLY A 529 14.48 11.37 -16.34
C GLY A 529 13.48 12.49 -16.67
N ARG A 530 12.19 12.19 -16.72
CA ARG A 530 11.13 13.18 -16.97
C ARG A 530 10.56 13.69 -15.65
N ALA A 531 10.48 15.00 -15.45
CA ALA A 531 9.80 15.57 -14.30
C ALA A 531 8.29 15.27 -14.40
N VAL A 532 7.75 14.49 -13.45
CA VAL A 532 6.36 14.04 -13.39
C VAL A 532 5.58 14.76 -12.29
N TYR A 533 6.30 15.37 -11.36
CA TYR A 533 5.74 16.25 -10.33
C TYR A 533 6.69 17.42 -10.07
N ARG A 534 6.11 18.61 -9.85
CA ARG A 534 6.79 19.81 -9.34
C ARG A 534 5.88 20.50 -8.34
N ARG A 535 6.41 20.77 -7.14
CA ARG A 535 5.71 21.49 -6.07
C ARG A 535 5.59 22.97 -6.37
#